data_f9695622b205f16788ff6ef388f1bbb0
#
_entry.id   f9695622b205f16788ff6ef388f1bbb0
#
_cell.length_a   1.000
_cell.length_b   1.000
_cell.length_c   1.000
_cell.angle_alpha   90.00
_cell.angle_beta   90.00
_cell.angle_gamma   90.00
#
_symmetry.space_group_name_H-M   'P 1'
#
loop_
_entity.id
_entity.type
_entity.pdbx_description
1 polymer ?
#
loop_
_entity_poly.entity_id
_entity_poly.type
_entity_poly.pdbx_seq_one_letter_code
_entity_poly.pdbx_strand_id
1 'polypeptide(L)'
;MFITMPQLGETVTEGTIVRWCKAVGETVAEDEPLFEVSTDKVDTEVPSAVAGVLSEILVAEGDTVDVGARLAVVRTDDDADDGSEPAPQERPSPAAASAPVAAAPPEPPARGDLAQGARVTRADVVARIEARERPLARRAPSSAGSGDATFAGPVPVAGAGDRLEPLSSVRRATGAHMRRSIATAAHTLVVMQVDYSRVDRIRTEVRDGFRAREGFGLTYLPFVARAVVDAITVYPRVNASVGADALIVHPAVHLGVAVDLDFDGLIVPVVHDAGVLRLRALARAIQDRSVAAHARTLTPDDVAGGTFTLTNAGGYGTLVTAPIISQPQVAIISTDGVAPRPVAVPTGDGHGLAVHPVGNLSLSFDHRAFDGAYASAFLGRVVELLETRDWSQELG
;
A
#
# COMPACT_ATOMS: atom_id res chain seq x y z
N MET A 1 18.31 -12.19 35.98
CA MET A 1 18.93 -12.37 34.65
C MET A 1 18.05 -11.72 33.59
N PHE A 2 18.62 -11.09 32.50
CA PHE A 2 17.84 -10.51 31.41
C PHE A 2 17.57 -11.53 30.31
N ILE A 3 16.33 -11.61 29.87
CA ILE A 3 15.95 -12.34 28.64
C ILE A 3 16.06 -11.36 27.48
N THR A 4 16.76 -11.75 26.43
CA THR A 4 16.99 -10.93 25.24
C THR A 4 16.40 -11.59 24.00
N MET A 5 16.11 -10.79 22.98
CA MET A 5 15.60 -11.26 21.70
C MET A 5 16.64 -12.17 21.01
N PRO A 6 16.35 -13.46 20.80
CA PRO A 6 17.30 -14.36 20.15
C PRO A 6 17.41 -14.10 18.64
N GLN A 7 18.49 -14.56 18.02
CA GLN A 7 18.65 -14.53 16.58
C GLN A 7 17.86 -15.70 15.94
N LEU A 8 16.75 -15.39 15.27
CA LEU A 8 15.83 -16.38 14.68
C LEU A 8 16.12 -16.68 13.19
N GLY A 9 17.34 -16.40 12.72
CA GLY A 9 17.82 -16.66 11.35
C GLY A 9 18.95 -15.73 10.95
N GLU A 10 19.71 -16.08 9.90
CA GLU A 10 20.90 -15.31 9.47
C GLU A 10 20.58 -13.91 8.94
N THR A 11 19.34 -13.64 8.55
CA THR A 11 18.90 -12.36 7.94
C THR A 11 17.84 -11.62 8.75
N VAL A 12 17.42 -12.16 9.91
CA VAL A 12 16.42 -11.52 10.79
C VAL A 12 17.12 -10.52 11.69
N THR A 13 16.79 -9.25 11.57
CA THR A 13 17.35 -8.16 12.39
C THR A 13 16.39 -7.67 13.46
N GLU A 14 15.07 -7.92 13.30
CA GLU A 14 14.03 -7.48 14.23
C GLU A 14 12.90 -8.53 14.32
N GLY A 15 12.12 -8.50 15.40
CA GLY A 15 10.93 -9.32 15.58
C GLY A 15 9.88 -8.64 16.45
N THR A 16 8.61 -8.96 16.21
CA THR A 16 7.47 -8.41 16.95
C THR A 16 6.98 -9.41 17.98
N ILE A 17 6.87 -9.02 19.26
CA ILE A 17 6.31 -9.87 20.30
C ILE A 17 4.81 -10.03 20.05
N VAL A 18 4.36 -11.23 19.75
CA VAL A 18 2.93 -11.52 19.47
C VAL A 18 2.17 -11.63 20.79
N ARG A 19 2.69 -12.43 21.73
CA ARG A 19 2.12 -12.61 23.07
C ARG A 19 3.16 -13.13 24.04
N TRP A 20 2.92 -12.88 25.34
CA TRP A 20 3.62 -13.50 26.42
C TRP A 20 2.89 -14.77 26.87
N CYS A 21 3.58 -15.89 26.98
CA CYS A 21 3.02 -17.15 27.46
C CYS A 21 2.96 -17.23 29.00
N LYS A 22 3.66 -16.31 29.68
CA LYS A 22 3.73 -16.19 31.15
C LYS A 22 3.48 -14.78 31.60
N ALA A 23 2.80 -14.63 32.75
CA ALA A 23 2.57 -13.35 33.40
C ALA A 23 3.67 -13.01 34.42
N VAL A 24 3.83 -11.71 34.72
CA VAL A 24 4.74 -11.24 35.77
C VAL A 24 4.36 -11.87 37.12
N GLY A 25 5.32 -12.50 37.77
CA GLY A 25 5.16 -13.28 39.01
C GLY A 25 5.02 -14.79 38.82
N GLU A 26 4.90 -15.29 37.60
CA GLU A 26 4.84 -16.74 37.33
C GLU A 26 6.22 -17.36 37.25
N THR A 27 6.30 -18.63 37.66
CA THR A 27 7.52 -19.45 37.55
C THR A 27 7.67 -19.97 36.13
N VAL A 28 8.88 -19.90 35.63
CA VAL A 28 9.28 -20.38 34.29
C VAL A 28 10.37 -21.39 34.46
N ALA A 29 10.24 -22.57 33.81
CA ALA A 29 11.29 -23.57 33.73
C ALA A 29 12.25 -23.25 32.58
N GLU A 30 13.47 -23.80 32.64
CA GLU A 30 14.39 -23.77 31.50
C GLU A 30 13.75 -24.56 30.34
N ASP A 31 13.86 -24.01 29.09
CA ASP A 31 13.25 -24.53 27.87
C ASP A 31 11.70 -24.45 27.80
N GLU A 32 11.03 -23.81 28.78
CA GLU A 32 9.60 -23.59 28.74
C GLU A 32 9.25 -22.36 27.83
N PRO A 33 8.23 -22.47 26.95
CA PRO A 33 7.80 -21.34 26.10
C PRO A 33 7.49 -20.08 26.92
N LEU A 34 8.22 -18.99 26.68
CA LEU A 34 8.11 -17.75 27.44
C LEU A 34 7.31 -16.68 26.68
N PHE A 35 7.55 -16.56 25.38
CA PHE A 35 6.84 -15.64 24.51
C PHE A 35 6.84 -16.13 23.06
N GLU A 36 5.90 -15.61 22.26
CA GLU A 36 5.79 -15.86 20.83
C GLU A 36 6.23 -14.60 20.06
N VAL A 37 7.12 -14.78 19.09
CA VAL A 37 7.62 -13.70 18.24
C VAL A 37 7.28 -13.95 16.79
N SER A 38 6.79 -12.91 16.12
CA SER A 38 6.57 -12.88 14.68
C SER A 38 7.72 -12.13 14.01
N THR A 39 8.29 -12.75 12.98
CA THR A 39 9.29 -12.13 12.11
C THR A 39 8.70 -11.96 10.71
N ASP A 40 9.43 -11.35 9.80
CA ASP A 40 9.03 -11.22 8.39
C ASP A 40 8.82 -12.59 7.68
N LYS A 41 9.25 -13.70 8.31
CA LYS A 41 9.26 -15.03 7.69
C LYS A 41 8.45 -16.09 8.43
N VAL A 42 8.46 -16.09 9.74
CA VAL A 42 7.83 -17.16 10.55
C VAL A 42 7.47 -16.65 11.94
N ASP A 43 6.36 -17.15 12.49
CA ASP A 43 6.01 -17.01 13.90
C ASP A 43 6.68 -18.16 14.66
N THR A 44 7.41 -17.86 15.73
CA THR A 44 8.18 -18.84 16.50
C THR A 44 7.97 -18.62 17.99
N GLU A 45 7.72 -19.71 18.73
CA GLU A 45 7.76 -19.70 20.20
C GLU A 45 9.21 -19.69 20.68
N VAL A 46 9.54 -18.76 21.58
CA VAL A 46 10.86 -18.62 22.16
C VAL A 46 10.84 -19.17 23.60
N PRO A 47 11.63 -20.22 23.87
CA PRO A 47 11.73 -20.78 25.21
C PRO A 47 12.59 -19.89 26.12
N SER A 48 12.39 -20.04 27.44
CA SER A 48 13.24 -19.39 28.44
C SER A 48 14.60 -20.07 28.50
N ALA A 49 15.66 -19.29 28.46
CA ALA A 49 17.04 -19.81 28.62
C ALA A 49 17.42 -20.11 30.07
N VAL A 50 16.55 -19.80 31.02
CA VAL A 50 16.80 -19.97 32.46
C VAL A 50 15.53 -20.29 33.24
N ALA A 51 15.63 -21.09 34.30
CA ALA A 51 14.55 -21.28 35.24
C ALA A 51 14.54 -20.15 36.28
N GLY A 52 13.35 -19.71 36.69
CA GLY A 52 13.20 -18.66 37.70
C GLY A 52 11.78 -18.09 37.73
N VAL A 53 11.61 -16.90 38.30
CA VAL A 53 10.35 -16.18 38.36
C VAL A 53 10.42 -14.95 37.45
N LEU A 54 9.48 -14.80 36.53
CA LEU A 54 9.37 -13.64 35.65
C LEU A 54 9.05 -12.40 36.51
N SER A 55 10.04 -11.52 36.70
CA SER A 55 9.89 -10.37 37.60
C SER A 55 9.42 -9.11 36.91
N GLU A 56 9.74 -8.90 35.65
CA GLU A 56 9.35 -7.72 34.90
C GLU A 56 9.34 -8.02 33.38
N ILE A 57 8.33 -7.48 32.69
CA ILE A 57 8.25 -7.46 31.23
C ILE A 57 8.59 -6.05 30.77
N LEU A 58 9.65 -5.88 29.98
CA LEU A 58 10.17 -4.59 29.51
C LEU A 58 9.57 -4.19 28.16
N VAL A 59 9.05 -5.17 27.41
CA VAL A 59 8.50 -4.97 26.06
C VAL A 59 7.08 -5.52 26.03
N ALA A 60 6.13 -4.69 25.59
CA ALA A 60 4.71 -5.07 25.54
C ALA A 60 4.40 -5.97 24.33
N GLU A 61 3.27 -6.69 24.40
CA GLU A 61 2.72 -7.40 23.24
C GLU A 61 2.41 -6.42 22.11
N GLY A 62 2.83 -6.74 20.89
CA GLY A 62 2.70 -5.91 19.70
C GLY A 62 3.92 -5.03 19.41
N ASP A 63 4.90 -4.94 20.29
CA ASP A 63 6.11 -4.17 20.06
C ASP A 63 7.14 -4.93 19.21
N THR A 64 7.79 -4.20 18.31
CA THR A 64 8.89 -4.73 17.47
C THR A 64 10.23 -4.32 18.07
N VAL A 65 11.13 -5.26 18.21
CA VAL A 65 12.45 -5.07 18.83
C VAL A 65 13.56 -5.70 18.00
N ASP A 66 14.74 -5.11 18.09
CA ASP A 66 15.95 -5.63 17.43
C ASP A 66 16.46 -6.90 18.12
N VAL A 67 17.13 -7.78 17.37
CA VAL A 67 17.87 -8.92 17.91
C VAL A 67 18.87 -8.45 18.96
N GLY A 68 18.84 -9.09 20.16
CA GLY A 68 19.65 -8.72 21.32
C GLY A 68 19.02 -7.67 22.24
N ALA A 69 17.86 -7.07 21.92
CA ALA A 69 17.15 -6.19 22.83
C ALA A 69 16.67 -6.92 24.09
N ARG A 70 16.65 -6.22 25.23
CA ARG A 70 16.18 -6.77 26.50
C ARG A 70 14.65 -6.79 26.53
N LEU A 71 14.08 -7.98 26.73
CA LEU A 71 12.63 -8.21 26.68
C LEU A 71 12.00 -8.34 28.07
N ALA A 72 12.68 -9.02 28.99
CA ALA A 72 12.14 -9.29 30.33
C ALA A 72 13.27 -9.57 31.34
N VAL A 73 12.90 -9.59 32.60
CA VAL A 73 13.79 -9.93 33.73
C VAL A 73 13.25 -11.17 34.43
N VAL A 74 14.06 -12.21 34.51
CA VAL A 74 13.79 -13.41 35.30
C VAL A 74 14.72 -13.44 36.50
N ARG A 75 14.18 -13.61 37.72
CA ARG A 75 14.93 -13.84 38.97
C ARG A 75 15.20 -15.32 39.07
N THR A 76 16.46 -15.68 39.19
CA THR A 76 16.92 -17.03 39.48
C THR A 76 17.21 -17.18 40.98
N ASP A 77 17.17 -18.37 41.50
CA ASP A 77 17.41 -18.64 42.95
C ASP A 77 18.80 -18.21 43.45
N ASP A 78 19.74 -17.89 42.54
CA ASP A 78 21.06 -17.34 42.87
C ASP A 78 21.08 -15.85 43.18
N ASP A 79 19.98 -15.12 42.96
CA ASP A 79 19.88 -13.66 43.18
C ASP A 79 19.30 -13.26 44.56
N ALA A 80 19.25 -14.20 45.52
CA ALA A 80 18.71 -14.00 46.86
C ALA A 80 19.77 -13.55 47.89
N ASP A 81 20.46 -12.44 47.62
CA ASP A 81 21.12 -11.64 48.68
C ASP A 81 21.57 -10.27 48.18
N ASP A 82 20.69 -9.29 48.17
CA ASP A 82 20.97 -7.86 48.50
C ASP A 82 19.70 -7.14 48.84
N GLY A 83 19.48 -7.01 50.15
CA GLY A 83 18.40 -6.27 50.74
C GLY A 83 18.66 -4.77 50.67
N SER A 84 17.92 -4.07 49.83
CA SER A 84 17.73 -2.64 49.96
C SER A 84 16.37 -2.21 49.40
N GLU A 85 15.42 -2.15 50.30
CA GLU A 85 14.13 -1.50 50.13
C GLU A 85 14.33 0.04 50.10
N PRO A 86 13.94 0.75 49.05
CA PRO A 86 13.71 2.19 49.18
C PRO A 86 12.24 2.47 49.46
N ALA A 87 12.04 3.18 50.59
CA ALA A 87 10.76 3.69 51.09
C ALA A 87 9.99 4.50 50.06
N PRO A 88 8.63 4.55 50.21
CA PRO A 88 7.76 5.24 49.25
C PRO A 88 7.93 6.75 49.37
N GLN A 89 8.36 7.40 48.28
CA GLN A 89 8.30 8.86 48.19
C GLN A 89 6.88 9.29 47.83
N GLU A 90 6.29 10.07 48.74
CA GLU A 90 5.04 10.79 48.57
C GLU A 90 5.09 11.69 47.33
N ARG A 91 4.08 11.59 46.47
CA ARG A 91 3.83 12.52 45.39
C ARG A 91 3.30 13.82 45.98
N PRO A 92 3.86 14.98 45.64
CA PRO A 92 3.19 16.24 45.94
C PRO A 92 2.00 16.43 44.99
N SER A 93 0.84 16.75 45.57
CA SER A 93 -0.40 17.16 44.90
C SER A 93 -0.14 18.41 44.06
N PRO A 94 -0.61 18.49 42.82
CA PRO A 94 -0.45 19.71 42.04
C PRO A 94 -1.47 20.76 42.49
N ALA A 95 -0.95 21.89 42.96
CA ALA A 95 -1.70 23.11 43.17
C ALA A 95 -2.32 23.60 41.85
N ALA A 96 -3.59 24.04 41.95
CA ALA A 96 -4.33 24.61 40.84
C ALA A 96 -3.61 25.84 40.26
N ALA A 97 -3.13 25.71 39.03
CA ALA A 97 -2.69 26.83 38.23
C ALA A 97 -3.80 27.22 37.26
N SER A 98 -4.22 28.46 37.36
CA SER A 98 -5.22 29.14 36.54
C SER A 98 -4.91 29.01 35.04
N ALA A 99 -5.92 28.64 34.26
CA ALA A 99 -5.85 28.58 32.79
C ALA A 99 -5.55 29.98 32.21
N PRO A 100 -4.64 30.12 31.26
CA PRO A 100 -4.54 31.35 30.48
C PRO A 100 -5.69 31.40 29.46
N VAL A 101 -6.33 32.57 29.42
CA VAL A 101 -7.36 32.94 28.44
C VAL A 101 -6.84 32.72 27.02
N ALA A 102 -7.60 31.97 26.25
CA ALA A 102 -7.31 31.76 24.81
C ALA A 102 -7.33 33.10 24.08
N ALA A 103 -6.20 33.49 23.51
CA ALA A 103 -6.13 34.60 22.57
C ALA A 103 -6.89 34.19 21.29
N ALA A 104 -7.76 35.09 20.81
CA ALA A 104 -8.49 34.93 19.57
C ALA A 104 -7.52 34.77 18.38
N PRO A 105 -7.87 33.98 17.36
CA PRO A 105 -7.05 33.84 16.17
C PRO A 105 -6.90 35.20 15.48
N PRO A 106 -5.71 35.49 14.89
CA PRO A 106 -5.50 36.72 14.12
C PRO A 106 -6.43 36.78 12.92
N GLU A 107 -7.09 37.91 12.73
CA GLU A 107 -7.87 38.20 11.52
C GLU A 107 -7.04 38.02 10.24
N PRO A 108 -7.62 37.47 9.17
CA PRO A 108 -6.91 37.38 7.89
C PRO A 108 -6.58 38.78 7.40
N PRO A 109 -5.38 38.99 6.80
CA PRO A 109 -5.01 40.30 6.29
C PRO A 109 -6.01 40.77 5.25
N ALA A 110 -6.45 42.03 5.37
CA ALA A 110 -7.36 42.70 4.48
C ALA A 110 -6.89 42.52 3.01
N ARG A 111 -7.82 42.20 2.12
CA ARG A 111 -7.59 42.18 0.66
C ARG A 111 -7.09 43.53 0.24
N GLY A 112 -5.79 43.63 -0.01
CA GLY A 112 -5.21 44.79 -0.65
C GLY A 112 -5.77 44.88 -2.06
N ASP A 113 -6.30 46.05 -2.42
CA ASP A 113 -6.77 46.42 -3.74
C ASP A 113 -5.72 46.10 -4.82
N LEU A 114 -6.01 45.07 -5.62
CA LEU A 114 -5.30 44.88 -6.87
C LEU A 114 -5.82 45.93 -7.83
N ALA A 115 -5.02 46.94 -8.08
CA ALA A 115 -5.27 47.89 -9.16
C ALA A 115 -5.56 47.16 -10.46
N GLN A 116 -6.76 47.38 -11.00
CA GLN A 116 -7.18 46.81 -12.27
C GLN A 116 -6.19 47.27 -13.37
N GLY A 117 -5.48 46.28 -14.00
CA GLY A 117 -4.72 46.54 -15.23
C GLY A 117 -3.21 46.28 -15.18
N ALA A 118 -2.62 45.93 -14.05
CA ALA A 118 -1.19 45.59 -14.01
C ALA A 118 -0.94 44.14 -14.48
N ARG A 119 -0.20 44.02 -15.59
CA ARG A 119 0.22 42.72 -16.15
C ARG A 119 1.27 42.11 -15.22
N VAL A 120 0.96 40.98 -14.57
CA VAL A 120 1.89 40.25 -13.73
C VAL A 120 3.05 39.76 -14.59
N THR A 121 4.27 40.17 -14.28
CA THR A 121 5.47 39.79 -15.03
C THR A 121 6.14 38.56 -14.37
N ARG A 122 6.99 37.86 -15.15
CA ARG A 122 7.81 36.76 -14.64
C ARG A 122 8.68 37.20 -13.43
N ALA A 123 9.13 38.43 -13.42
CA ALA A 123 9.92 39.04 -12.34
C ALA A 123 9.11 39.13 -11.04
N ASP A 124 7.79 39.50 -11.13
CA ASP A 124 6.93 39.59 -9.95
C ASP A 124 6.65 38.22 -9.32
N VAL A 125 6.56 37.18 -10.16
CA VAL A 125 6.39 35.80 -9.69
C VAL A 125 7.68 35.29 -9.01
N VAL A 126 8.83 35.54 -9.61
CA VAL A 126 10.15 35.12 -9.06
C VAL A 126 10.41 35.83 -7.74
N ALA A 127 10.19 37.16 -7.67
CA ALA A 127 10.39 37.94 -6.43
C ALA A 127 9.47 37.44 -5.29
N ARG A 128 8.26 36.97 -5.62
CA ARG A 128 7.32 36.43 -4.61
C ARG A 128 7.67 35.02 -4.15
N ILE A 129 8.31 34.20 -5.01
CA ILE A 129 8.87 32.90 -4.64
C ILE A 129 10.08 33.10 -3.74
N GLU A 130 11.02 33.99 -4.08
CA GLU A 130 12.21 34.28 -3.28
C GLU A 130 11.88 34.93 -1.93
N ALA A 131 10.82 35.74 -1.85
CA ALA A 131 10.33 36.29 -0.59
C ALA A 131 9.71 35.22 0.35
N ARG A 132 9.24 34.11 -0.19
CA ARG A 132 8.73 32.96 0.57
C ARG A 132 9.85 32.01 1.06
N GLU A 133 11.02 32.05 0.42
CA GLU A 133 12.16 31.21 0.75
C GLU A 133 13.13 31.82 1.77
N ARG A 134 12.75 32.92 2.46
CA ARG A 134 13.55 33.42 3.58
C ARG A 134 13.66 32.35 4.65
N PRO A 135 14.89 31.89 5.00
CA PRO A 135 15.10 30.84 5.96
C PRO A 135 14.55 31.26 7.32
N LEU A 136 13.50 30.60 7.78
CA LEU A 136 13.17 30.56 9.19
C LEU A 136 14.40 29.99 9.93
N ALA A 137 14.88 30.72 10.95
CA ALA A 137 16.04 30.38 11.74
C ALA A 137 16.10 28.88 12.05
N ARG A 138 17.24 28.26 11.73
CA ARG A 138 17.57 26.87 12.02
C ARG A 138 17.27 26.56 13.49
N ARG A 139 16.15 25.91 13.75
CA ARG A 139 15.92 25.18 14.98
C ARG A 139 16.75 23.91 14.89
N ALA A 140 17.63 23.69 15.90
CA ALA A 140 18.43 22.48 15.97
C ALA A 140 17.56 21.22 15.77
N PRO A 141 18.04 20.16 15.08
CA PRO A 141 17.28 18.94 14.93
C PRO A 141 17.09 18.33 16.31
N SER A 142 15.87 18.37 16.82
CA SER A 142 15.45 17.42 17.85
C SER A 142 15.46 16.07 17.15
N SER A 143 16.11 15.08 17.72
CA SER A 143 16.04 13.68 17.33
C SER A 143 14.56 13.28 17.24
N ALA A 144 13.98 13.39 16.04
CA ALA A 144 12.68 12.82 15.76
C ALA A 144 12.90 11.31 15.66
N GLY A 145 12.52 10.61 16.72
CA GLY A 145 12.25 9.20 16.64
C GLY A 145 11.28 8.95 15.48
N SER A 146 11.45 7.86 14.77
CA SER A 146 10.53 7.31 13.79
C SER A 146 9.17 7.06 14.45
N GLY A 147 8.41 8.14 14.65
CA GLY A 147 7.05 8.08 15.17
C GLY A 147 6.17 7.53 14.05
N ASP A 148 5.74 6.32 14.21
CA ASP A 148 4.53 5.80 13.57
C ASP A 148 3.46 6.91 13.63
N ALA A 149 2.92 7.31 12.49
CA ALA A 149 1.87 8.33 12.43
C ALA A 149 0.60 7.75 13.07
N THR A 150 0.56 7.75 14.40
CA THR A 150 -0.60 7.34 15.18
C THR A 150 -1.77 8.24 14.79
N PHE A 151 -2.89 7.62 14.50
CA PHE A 151 -4.15 8.30 14.26
C PHE A 151 -4.41 9.29 15.40
N ALA A 152 -4.34 10.60 15.11
CA ALA A 152 -4.42 11.68 16.11
C ALA A 152 -5.84 11.95 16.63
N GLY A 153 -6.82 11.11 16.29
CA GLY A 153 -8.20 11.21 16.73
C GLY A 153 -8.51 10.27 17.91
N PRO A 154 -9.59 10.52 18.66
CA PRO A 154 -10.03 9.60 19.70
C PRO A 154 -10.34 8.24 19.09
N VAL A 155 -9.81 7.17 19.71
CA VAL A 155 -10.14 5.79 19.31
C VAL A 155 -11.61 5.56 19.69
N PRO A 156 -12.48 5.14 18.73
CA PRO A 156 -13.87 4.84 19.02
C PRO A 156 -13.99 3.75 20.09
N VAL A 157 -14.90 3.93 21.04
CA VAL A 157 -15.21 2.92 22.07
C VAL A 157 -16.58 2.34 21.72
N ALA A 158 -16.69 1.00 21.74
CA ALA A 158 -17.94 0.33 21.45
C ALA A 158 -19.02 0.69 22.48
N GLY A 159 -20.23 1.03 22.01
CA GLY A 159 -21.42 1.29 22.83
C GLY A 159 -22.22 0.03 23.13
N ALA A 160 -23.27 0.19 23.93
CA ALA A 160 -24.18 -0.91 24.21
C ALA A 160 -24.93 -1.30 22.93
N GLY A 161 -24.79 -2.57 22.51
CA GLY A 161 -25.41 -3.10 21.29
C GLY A 161 -24.48 -3.17 20.05
N ASP A 162 -23.29 -2.60 20.12
CA ASP A 162 -22.30 -2.74 19.05
C ASP A 162 -21.71 -4.15 19.04
N ARG A 163 -21.53 -4.67 17.80
CA ARG A 163 -20.82 -5.94 17.59
C ARG A 163 -19.35 -5.65 17.34
N LEU A 164 -18.49 -6.19 18.19
CA LEU A 164 -17.05 -6.16 17.99
C LEU A 164 -16.62 -7.29 17.04
N GLU A 165 -15.96 -6.93 15.95
CA GLU A 165 -15.39 -7.85 14.97
C GLU A 165 -13.88 -7.61 14.88
N PRO A 166 -13.07 -8.55 15.37
CA PRO A 166 -11.61 -8.41 15.38
C PRO A 166 -11.05 -8.33 13.96
N LEU A 167 -10.13 -7.40 13.72
CA LEU A 167 -9.41 -7.33 12.45
C LEU A 167 -8.43 -8.51 12.35
N SER A 168 -8.46 -9.23 11.21
CA SER A 168 -7.47 -10.26 10.92
C SER A 168 -6.06 -9.65 10.79
N SER A 169 -5.01 -10.47 10.93
CA SER A 169 -3.61 -10.04 10.72
C SER A 169 -3.40 -9.45 9.32
N VAL A 170 -3.94 -10.09 8.28
CA VAL A 170 -3.92 -9.61 6.91
C VAL A 170 -4.57 -8.21 6.80
N ARG A 171 -5.73 -8.01 7.43
CA ARG A 171 -6.44 -6.72 7.40
C ARG A 171 -5.64 -5.62 8.09
N ARG A 172 -4.99 -5.94 9.22
CA ARG A 172 -4.10 -4.99 9.92
C ARG A 172 -2.89 -4.63 9.08
N ALA A 173 -2.19 -5.61 8.51
CA ALA A 173 -1.02 -5.40 7.65
C ALA A 173 -1.38 -4.56 6.41
N THR A 174 -2.48 -4.90 5.71
CA THR A 174 -2.99 -4.11 4.58
C THR A 174 -3.30 -2.68 4.99
N GLY A 175 -3.97 -2.48 6.13
CA GLY A 175 -4.28 -1.15 6.65
C GLY A 175 -3.02 -0.31 6.93
N ALA A 176 -2.01 -0.89 7.57
CA ALA A 176 -0.72 -0.24 7.83
C ALA A 176 0.00 0.12 6.51
N HIS A 177 0.03 -0.81 5.54
CA HIS A 177 0.64 -0.57 4.22
C HIS A 177 -0.07 0.56 3.46
N MET A 178 -1.40 0.57 3.42
CA MET A 178 -2.19 1.62 2.77
C MET A 178 -2.00 2.99 3.43
N ARG A 179 -1.96 3.03 4.77
CA ARG A 179 -1.68 4.29 5.50
C ARG A 179 -0.28 4.83 5.17
N ARG A 180 0.75 3.97 5.15
CA ARG A 180 2.09 4.38 4.71
C ARG A 180 2.08 4.94 3.28
N SER A 181 1.37 4.28 2.38
CA SER A 181 1.25 4.74 1.00
C SER A 181 0.64 6.14 0.89
N ILE A 182 -0.50 6.38 1.57
CA ILE A 182 -1.16 7.69 1.59
C ILE A 182 -0.26 8.78 2.22
N ALA A 183 0.50 8.44 3.26
CA ALA A 183 1.41 9.38 3.92
C ALA A 183 2.67 9.68 3.07
N THR A 184 3.07 8.78 2.16
CA THR A 184 4.31 8.87 1.40
C THR A 184 4.11 9.46 0.01
N ALA A 185 3.10 9.00 -0.73
CA ALA A 185 2.88 9.36 -2.12
C ALA A 185 1.90 10.54 -2.28
N ALA A 186 2.18 11.42 -3.23
CA ALA A 186 1.26 12.48 -3.64
C ALA A 186 0.24 11.94 -4.65
N HIS A 187 -0.79 11.22 -4.15
CA HIS A 187 -1.77 10.53 -4.98
C HIS A 187 -2.56 11.49 -5.87
N THR A 188 -2.60 11.19 -7.15
CA THR A 188 -3.41 11.86 -8.15
C THR A 188 -4.08 10.82 -9.04
N LEU A 189 -5.25 11.13 -9.60
CA LEU A 189 -6.06 10.23 -10.41
C LEU A 189 -6.29 10.80 -11.80
N VAL A 190 -6.09 9.97 -12.83
CA VAL A 190 -6.53 10.22 -14.21
C VAL A 190 -7.44 9.08 -14.64
N VAL A 191 -8.56 9.39 -15.28
CA VAL A 191 -9.54 8.40 -15.76
C VAL A 191 -9.78 8.61 -17.24
N MET A 192 -9.81 7.53 -18.01
CA MET A 192 -10.17 7.53 -19.43
C MET A 192 -11.19 6.45 -19.73
N GLN A 193 -12.12 6.77 -20.60
CA GLN A 193 -13.07 5.81 -21.15
C GLN A 193 -12.41 5.00 -22.26
N VAL A 194 -12.79 3.72 -22.38
CA VAL A 194 -12.31 2.79 -23.40
C VAL A 194 -13.49 2.14 -24.10
N ASP A 195 -13.46 2.13 -25.42
CA ASP A 195 -14.34 1.32 -26.26
C ASP A 195 -13.72 -0.08 -26.47
N TYR A 196 -14.28 -1.07 -25.82
CA TYR A 196 -13.80 -2.45 -25.90
C TYR A 196 -14.32 -3.25 -27.09
N SER A 197 -15.02 -2.62 -28.07
CA SER A 197 -15.65 -3.34 -29.18
C SER A 197 -14.69 -4.23 -29.96
N ARG A 198 -13.44 -3.77 -30.15
CA ARG A 198 -12.41 -4.55 -30.84
C ARG A 198 -11.95 -5.75 -30.00
N VAL A 199 -11.70 -5.53 -28.73
CA VAL A 199 -11.33 -6.59 -27.78
C VAL A 199 -12.47 -7.58 -27.61
N ASP A 200 -13.70 -7.11 -27.46
CA ASP A 200 -14.88 -7.98 -27.27
C ASP A 200 -15.16 -8.87 -28.48
N ARG A 201 -15.02 -8.35 -29.68
CA ARG A 201 -15.16 -9.12 -30.91
C ARG A 201 -14.17 -10.28 -30.94
N ILE A 202 -12.88 -10.02 -30.76
CA ILE A 202 -11.84 -11.06 -30.76
C ILE A 202 -12.05 -12.05 -29.64
N ARG A 203 -12.34 -11.55 -28.42
CA ARG A 203 -12.60 -12.38 -27.24
C ARG A 203 -13.78 -13.34 -27.49
N THR A 204 -14.84 -12.85 -28.11
CA THR A 204 -16.04 -13.66 -28.45
C THR A 204 -15.71 -14.70 -29.54
N GLU A 205 -14.98 -14.30 -30.57
CA GLU A 205 -14.57 -15.17 -31.69
C GLU A 205 -13.71 -16.37 -31.22
N VAL A 206 -12.74 -16.11 -30.32
CA VAL A 206 -11.79 -17.16 -29.88
C VAL A 206 -12.27 -17.92 -28.63
N ARG A 207 -13.35 -17.49 -27.98
CA ARG A 207 -13.79 -17.92 -26.65
C ARG A 207 -13.78 -19.43 -26.43
N ASP A 208 -14.45 -20.17 -27.33
CA ASP A 208 -14.64 -21.63 -27.15
C ASP A 208 -13.33 -22.38 -27.42
N GLY A 209 -12.57 -21.99 -28.44
CA GLY A 209 -11.26 -22.56 -28.76
C GLY A 209 -10.22 -22.24 -27.67
N PHE A 210 -10.26 -21.03 -27.11
CA PHE A 210 -9.38 -20.65 -25.99
C PHE A 210 -9.72 -21.48 -24.74
N ARG A 211 -11.02 -21.56 -24.39
CA ARG A 211 -11.46 -22.34 -23.23
C ARG A 211 -11.14 -23.82 -23.35
N ALA A 212 -11.28 -24.40 -24.54
CA ALA A 212 -10.93 -25.79 -24.78
C ALA A 212 -9.42 -26.08 -24.61
N ARG A 213 -8.57 -25.12 -24.96
CA ARG A 213 -7.10 -25.25 -24.88
C ARG A 213 -6.56 -24.91 -23.51
N GLU A 214 -7.07 -23.85 -22.87
CA GLU A 214 -6.52 -23.29 -21.65
C GLU A 214 -7.26 -23.76 -20.38
N GLY A 215 -8.49 -24.26 -20.48
CA GLY A 215 -9.31 -24.68 -19.35
C GLY A 215 -10.06 -23.55 -18.64
N PHE A 216 -9.84 -22.29 -19.02
CA PHE A 216 -10.52 -21.12 -18.44
C PHE A 216 -10.95 -20.11 -19.51
N GLY A 217 -11.82 -19.16 -19.13
CA GLY A 217 -12.35 -18.15 -20.06
C GLY A 217 -11.43 -16.96 -20.24
N LEU A 218 -11.28 -16.46 -21.49
CA LEU A 218 -10.55 -15.21 -21.76
C LEU A 218 -11.40 -14.02 -21.38
N THR A 219 -10.95 -13.23 -20.39
CA THR A 219 -11.59 -12.00 -19.90
C THR A 219 -10.95 -10.74 -20.54
N TYR A 220 -11.45 -9.55 -20.19
CA TYR A 220 -10.84 -8.28 -20.63
C TYR A 220 -9.48 -8.02 -19.98
N LEU A 221 -9.28 -8.49 -18.74
CA LEU A 221 -8.10 -8.18 -17.93
C LEU A 221 -6.75 -8.50 -18.60
N PRO A 222 -6.54 -9.66 -19.26
CA PRO A 222 -5.29 -9.94 -19.98
C PRO A 222 -4.98 -8.95 -21.11
N PHE A 223 -6.01 -8.46 -21.83
CA PHE A 223 -5.82 -7.44 -22.86
C PHE A 223 -5.35 -6.11 -22.27
N VAL A 224 -5.98 -5.69 -21.17
CA VAL A 224 -5.54 -4.48 -20.45
C VAL A 224 -4.12 -4.67 -19.92
N ALA A 225 -3.83 -5.80 -19.30
CA ALA A 225 -2.48 -6.11 -18.80
C ALA A 225 -1.42 -6.04 -19.93
N ARG A 226 -1.70 -6.62 -21.10
CA ARG A 226 -0.77 -6.55 -22.25
C ARG A 226 -0.62 -5.13 -22.77
N ALA A 227 -1.72 -4.36 -22.90
CA ALA A 227 -1.68 -2.97 -23.33
C ALA A 227 -0.89 -2.09 -22.36
N VAL A 228 -1.06 -2.30 -21.04
CA VAL A 228 -0.30 -1.61 -19.98
C VAL A 228 1.20 -1.90 -20.12
N VAL A 229 1.58 -3.17 -20.22
CA VAL A 229 2.98 -3.56 -20.34
C VAL A 229 3.63 -2.97 -21.59
N ASP A 230 2.92 -2.93 -22.73
CA ASP A 230 3.42 -2.30 -23.95
C ASP A 230 3.51 -0.77 -23.83
N ALA A 231 2.54 -0.14 -23.18
CA ALA A 231 2.58 1.30 -22.94
C ALA A 231 3.75 1.70 -22.01
N ILE A 232 4.12 0.85 -21.03
CA ILE A 232 5.29 1.06 -20.15
C ILE A 232 6.59 1.18 -20.95
N THR A 233 6.74 0.45 -22.06
CA THR A 233 7.95 0.54 -22.91
C THR A 233 8.13 1.94 -23.52
N VAL A 234 7.03 2.65 -23.75
CA VAL A 234 7.01 4.03 -24.28
C VAL A 234 7.08 5.07 -23.16
N TYR A 235 6.46 4.75 -22.02
CA TYR A 235 6.36 5.63 -20.86
C TYR A 235 6.97 4.99 -19.60
N PRO A 236 8.30 4.75 -19.56
CA PRO A 236 8.93 3.91 -18.54
C PRO A 236 8.86 4.47 -17.10
N ARG A 237 8.64 5.78 -16.90
CA ARG A 237 8.54 6.38 -15.56
C ARG A 237 7.36 5.87 -14.74
N VAL A 238 6.34 5.27 -15.36
CA VAL A 238 5.22 4.68 -14.61
C VAL A 238 5.60 3.38 -13.93
N ASN A 239 6.68 2.71 -14.41
CA ASN A 239 7.25 1.50 -13.85
C ASN A 239 8.50 1.85 -13.02
N ALA A 240 8.30 2.57 -11.93
CA ALA A 240 9.38 3.14 -11.15
C ALA A 240 9.06 3.16 -9.64
N SER A 241 10.07 3.51 -8.85
CA SER A 241 9.97 3.80 -7.42
C SER A 241 10.60 5.15 -7.11
N VAL A 242 10.07 5.89 -6.13
CA VAL A 242 10.66 7.17 -5.68
C VAL A 242 11.70 6.87 -4.61
N GLY A 243 12.98 7.12 -4.92
CA GLY A 243 14.08 7.11 -3.95
C GLY A 243 14.19 8.42 -3.19
N ALA A 244 15.28 8.59 -2.43
CA ALA A 244 15.53 9.83 -1.66
C ALA A 244 15.62 11.07 -2.55
N ASP A 245 16.44 11.00 -3.61
CA ASP A 245 16.75 12.13 -4.49
C ASP A 245 16.61 11.78 -5.98
N ALA A 246 16.07 10.60 -6.32
CA ALA A 246 15.98 10.13 -7.68
C ALA A 246 14.80 9.21 -7.91
N LEU A 247 14.30 9.19 -9.14
CA LEU A 247 13.35 8.19 -9.60
C LEU A 247 14.10 6.95 -10.08
N ILE A 248 13.81 5.80 -9.50
CA ILE A 248 14.37 4.50 -9.86
C ILE A 248 13.44 3.87 -10.89
N VAL A 249 13.81 3.92 -12.16
CA VAL A 249 13.02 3.33 -13.27
C VAL A 249 13.43 1.88 -13.45
N HIS A 250 12.46 0.96 -13.36
CA HIS A 250 12.70 -0.47 -13.48
C HIS A 250 12.67 -0.91 -14.96
N PRO A 251 13.70 -1.62 -15.46
CA PRO A 251 13.75 -2.06 -16.85
C PRO A 251 12.79 -3.23 -17.13
N ALA A 252 12.58 -4.12 -16.15
CA ALA A 252 11.63 -5.22 -16.25
C ALA A 252 10.27 -4.80 -15.66
N VAL A 253 9.19 -5.35 -16.21
CA VAL A 253 7.84 -5.16 -15.70
C VAL A 253 7.43 -6.41 -14.94
N HIS A 254 7.37 -6.29 -13.61
CA HIS A 254 6.82 -7.30 -12.72
C HIS A 254 5.41 -6.84 -12.32
N LEU A 255 4.40 -7.46 -12.95
CA LEU A 255 3.02 -7.00 -12.86
C LEU A 255 2.31 -7.61 -11.65
N GLY A 256 2.05 -6.81 -10.63
CA GLY A 256 1.14 -7.16 -9.54
C GLY A 256 -0.31 -7.18 -10.04
N VAL A 257 -1.04 -8.23 -9.73
CA VAL A 257 -2.46 -8.35 -10.07
C VAL A 257 -3.26 -8.53 -8.79
N ALA A 258 -4.12 -7.56 -8.45
CA ALA A 258 -4.90 -7.63 -7.22
C ALA A 258 -5.97 -8.72 -7.32
N VAL A 259 -6.01 -9.60 -6.31
CA VAL A 259 -6.98 -10.69 -6.17
C VAL A 259 -7.73 -10.52 -4.85
N ASP A 260 -9.06 -10.44 -4.92
CA ASP A 260 -9.94 -10.48 -3.75
C ASP A 260 -10.02 -11.91 -3.20
N LEU A 261 -9.96 -12.04 -1.88
CA LEU A 261 -10.04 -13.32 -1.16
C LEU A 261 -11.44 -13.48 -0.55
N ASP A 262 -12.48 -13.43 -1.36
CA ASP A 262 -13.88 -13.62 -0.95
C ASP A 262 -14.29 -12.67 0.21
N PHE A 263 -13.91 -11.40 0.12
CA PHE A 263 -14.08 -10.32 1.11
C PHE A 263 -13.25 -10.46 2.41
N ASP A 264 -12.51 -11.54 2.61
CA ASP A 264 -11.62 -11.72 3.76
C ASP A 264 -10.37 -10.84 3.68
N GLY A 265 -9.99 -10.42 2.47
CA GLY A 265 -8.83 -9.57 2.23
C GLY A 265 -8.50 -9.41 0.77
N LEU A 266 -7.41 -8.70 0.51
CA LEU A 266 -6.84 -8.50 -0.82
C LEU A 266 -5.37 -8.91 -0.79
N ILE A 267 -4.95 -9.66 -1.81
CA ILE A 267 -3.54 -10.00 -2.04
C ILE A 267 -3.14 -9.60 -3.45
N VAL A 268 -1.87 -9.28 -3.66
CA VAL A 268 -1.36 -8.82 -4.95
C VAL A 268 -0.23 -9.74 -5.41
N PRO A 269 -0.54 -10.94 -5.93
CA PRO A 269 0.48 -11.78 -6.54
C PRO A 269 1.09 -11.12 -7.78
N VAL A 270 2.36 -11.46 -8.05
CA VAL A 270 3.17 -10.85 -9.07
C VAL A 270 3.40 -11.81 -10.24
N VAL A 271 3.13 -11.35 -11.44
CA VAL A 271 3.58 -11.99 -12.68
C VAL A 271 4.93 -11.39 -13.04
N HIS A 272 6.00 -12.12 -12.73
CA HIS A 272 7.35 -11.68 -13.02
C HIS A 272 7.60 -11.64 -14.53
N ASP A 273 8.44 -10.69 -14.99
CA ASP A 273 8.84 -10.51 -16.39
C ASP A 273 7.64 -10.47 -17.36
N ALA A 274 6.54 -9.81 -16.95
CA ALA A 274 5.34 -9.69 -17.78
C ALA A 274 5.61 -9.07 -19.17
N GLY A 275 6.72 -8.32 -19.29
CA GLY A 275 7.17 -7.69 -20.53
C GLY A 275 7.39 -8.67 -21.69
N VAL A 276 7.91 -9.85 -21.42
CA VAL A 276 8.22 -10.86 -22.44
C VAL A 276 7.04 -11.79 -22.75
N LEU A 277 5.97 -11.73 -21.96
CA LEU A 277 4.83 -12.63 -22.13
C LEU A 277 3.86 -12.06 -23.17
N ARG A 278 3.53 -12.86 -24.18
CA ARG A 278 2.41 -12.57 -25.10
C ARG A 278 1.07 -12.73 -24.40
N LEU A 279 0.00 -12.19 -24.97
CA LEU A 279 -1.33 -12.14 -24.38
C LEU A 279 -1.81 -13.49 -23.80
N ARG A 280 -1.64 -14.59 -24.57
CA ARG A 280 -2.04 -15.93 -24.11
C ARG A 280 -1.27 -16.39 -22.88
N ALA A 281 0.06 -16.24 -22.89
CA ALA A 281 0.91 -16.60 -21.75
C ALA A 281 0.64 -15.73 -20.55
N LEU A 282 0.40 -14.43 -20.76
CA LEU A 282 0.05 -13.47 -19.70
C LEU A 282 -1.32 -13.82 -19.10
N ALA A 283 -2.32 -14.18 -19.92
CA ALA A 283 -3.63 -14.63 -19.45
C ALA A 283 -3.51 -15.86 -18.54
N ARG A 284 -2.69 -16.85 -18.93
CA ARG A 284 -2.42 -18.04 -18.13
C ARG A 284 -1.72 -17.68 -16.83
N ALA A 285 -0.66 -16.87 -16.86
CA ALA A 285 0.06 -16.46 -15.67
C ALA A 285 -0.85 -15.72 -14.67
N ILE A 286 -1.72 -14.81 -15.14
CA ILE A 286 -2.70 -14.13 -14.31
C ILE A 286 -3.68 -15.14 -13.69
N GLN A 287 -4.19 -16.10 -14.46
CA GLN A 287 -5.11 -17.13 -13.96
C GLN A 287 -4.44 -18.02 -12.92
N ASP A 288 -3.20 -18.47 -13.16
CA ASP A 288 -2.45 -19.32 -12.23
C ASP A 288 -2.23 -18.61 -10.88
N ARG A 289 -1.87 -17.33 -10.92
CA ARG A 289 -1.72 -16.49 -9.70
C ARG A 289 -3.05 -16.32 -8.96
N SER A 290 -4.15 -16.13 -9.67
CA SER A 290 -5.48 -16.03 -9.07
C SER A 290 -5.91 -17.34 -8.40
N VAL A 291 -5.70 -18.48 -9.07
CA VAL A 291 -5.99 -19.80 -8.51
C VAL A 291 -5.15 -20.07 -7.25
N ALA A 292 -3.85 -19.80 -7.30
CA ALA A 292 -2.95 -19.97 -6.16
C ALA A 292 -3.34 -19.07 -4.97
N ALA A 293 -3.80 -17.83 -5.24
CA ALA A 293 -4.30 -16.92 -4.21
C ALA A 293 -5.52 -17.47 -3.48
N HIS A 294 -6.54 -17.92 -4.21
CA HIS A 294 -7.74 -18.53 -3.60
C HIS A 294 -7.45 -19.86 -2.90
N ALA A 295 -6.50 -20.66 -3.44
CA ALA A 295 -6.04 -21.89 -2.80
C ALA A 295 -5.12 -21.65 -1.58
N ARG A 296 -4.73 -20.39 -1.31
CA ARG A 296 -3.76 -20.00 -0.25
C ARG A 296 -2.42 -20.74 -0.37
N THR A 297 -1.94 -20.95 -1.60
CA THR A 297 -0.68 -21.64 -1.91
C THR A 297 0.41 -20.70 -2.43
N LEU A 298 0.16 -19.39 -2.40
CA LEU A 298 1.18 -18.39 -2.76
C LEU A 298 2.34 -18.43 -1.78
N THR A 299 3.55 -18.34 -2.33
CA THR A 299 4.79 -18.18 -1.56
C THR A 299 5.11 -16.70 -1.36
N PRO A 300 6.01 -16.32 -0.43
CA PRO A 300 6.48 -14.94 -0.30
C PRO A 300 7.04 -14.35 -1.60
N ASP A 301 7.74 -15.15 -2.41
CA ASP A 301 8.28 -14.71 -3.70
C ASP A 301 7.18 -14.41 -4.73
N ASP A 302 6.03 -15.06 -4.61
CA ASP A 302 4.89 -14.80 -5.50
C ASP A 302 4.23 -13.44 -5.30
N VAL A 303 4.47 -12.78 -4.17
CA VAL A 303 3.89 -11.47 -3.83
C VAL A 303 4.95 -10.36 -3.74
N ALA A 304 6.23 -10.71 -3.87
CA ALA A 304 7.35 -9.77 -3.77
C ALA A 304 7.75 -9.21 -5.14
N GLY A 305 8.48 -8.09 -5.14
CA GLY A 305 9.17 -7.54 -6.31
C GLY A 305 8.26 -6.95 -7.41
N GLY A 306 6.97 -6.73 -7.14
CA GLY A 306 6.08 -6.07 -8.11
C GLY A 306 6.51 -4.63 -8.39
N THR A 307 6.55 -4.24 -9.68
CA THR A 307 6.97 -2.89 -10.11
C THR A 307 5.81 -2.01 -10.60
N PHE A 308 4.71 -2.62 -10.97
CA PHE A 308 3.45 -1.95 -11.36
C PHE A 308 2.27 -2.84 -10.95
N THR A 309 1.15 -2.24 -10.56
CA THR A 309 -0.04 -3.00 -10.11
C THR A 309 -1.24 -2.75 -11.01
N LEU A 310 -1.98 -3.83 -11.29
CA LEU A 310 -3.26 -3.84 -11.97
C LEU A 310 -4.32 -4.39 -11.02
N THR A 311 -5.39 -3.63 -10.80
CA THR A 311 -6.56 -4.08 -10.03
C THR A 311 -7.79 -4.15 -10.91
N ASN A 312 -8.71 -5.07 -10.59
CA ASN A 312 -9.94 -5.27 -11.35
C ASN A 312 -11.16 -5.16 -10.43
N ALA A 313 -11.84 -4.04 -10.49
CA ALA A 313 -13.11 -3.82 -9.80
C ALA A 313 -14.33 -4.05 -10.72
N GLY A 314 -14.10 -4.36 -11.99
CA GLY A 314 -15.15 -4.45 -13.03
C GLY A 314 -16.18 -5.54 -12.76
N GLY A 315 -15.83 -6.62 -12.06
CA GLY A 315 -16.76 -7.67 -11.66
C GLY A 315 -17.92 -7.20 -10.78
N TYR A 316 -17.72 -6.08 -10.08
CA TYR A 316 -18.73 -5.45 -9.21
C TYR A 316 -19.53 -4.34 -9.92
N GLY A 317 -19.29 -4.10 -11.21
CA GLY A 317 -19.98 -3.08 -12.00
C GLY A 317 -19.58 -1.63 -11.66
N THR A 318 -18.39 -1.43 -11.13
CA THR A 318 -17.88 -0.09 -10.77
C THR A 318 -17.78 0.81 -12.00
N LEU A 319 -18.00 2.10 -11.80
CA LEU A 319 -17.84 3.12 -12.85
C LEU A 319 -16.43 3.73 -12.85
N VAL A 320 -15.93 4.06 -11.67
CA VAL A 320 -14.60 4.62 -11.43
C VAL A 320 -14.10 4.16 -10.08
N THR A 321 -12.90 3.64 -10.04
CA THR A 321 -12.20 3.24 -8.81
C THR A 321 -10.92 4.05 -8.68
N ALA A 322 -10.64 4.59 -7.48
CA ALA A 322 -9.41 5.30 -7.16
C ALA A 322 -8.54 4.41 -6.25
N PRO A 323 -7.69 3.52 -6.79
CA PRO A 323 -6.89 2.62 -5.98
C PRO A 323 -5.76 3.36 -5.27
N ILE A 324 -5.40 2.88 -4.07
CA ILE A 324 -4.21 3.35 -3.36
C ILE A 324 -2.98 2.66 -3.97
N ILE A 325 -1.92 3.42 -4.20
CA ILE A 325 -0.67 2.92 -4.79
C ILE A 325 -0.03 1.89 -3.86
N SER A 326 0.40 0.76 -4.39
CA SER A 326 1.18 -0.24 -3.66
C SER A 326 2.65 0.18 -3.59
N GLN A 327 3.09 0.70 -2.43
CA GLN A 327 4.49 1.10 -2.25
C GLN A 327 5.43 -0.10 -2.42
N PRO A 328 6.66 0.10 -2.98
CA PRO A 328 7.29 1.37 -3.39
C PRO A 328 6.97 1.81 -4.83
N GLN A 329 5.97 1.23 -5.48
CA GLN A 329 5.56 1.60 -6.84
C GLN A 329 5.05 3.03 -6.90
N VAL A 330 5.09 3.64 -8.08
CA VAL A 330 4.61 5.01 -8.32
C VAL A 330 3.23 5.07 -8.97
N ALA A 331 2.70 3.94 -9.41
CA ALA A 331 1.40 3.91 -10.09
C ALA A 331 0.68 2.56 -9.95
N ILE A 332 -0.63 2.64 -10.03
CA ILE A 332 -1.56 1.50 -10.07
C ILE A 332 -2.71 1.83 -11.02
N ILE A 333 -3.10 0.89 -11.86
CA ILE A 333 -4.24 1.04 -12.75
C ILE A 333 -5.40 0.14 -12.28
N SER A 334 -6.62 0.68 -12.34
CA SER A 334 -7.85 -0.07 -12.12
C SER A 334 -8.61 -0.23 -13.44
N THR A 335 -9.17 -1.42 -13.64
CA THR A 335 -10.19 -1.65 -14.67
C THR A 335 -11.55 -1.66 -14.01
N ASP A 336 -12.46 -0.86 -14.55
CA ASP A 336 -13.84 -0.78 -14.07
C ASP A 336 -14.81 -1.61 -14.94
N GLY A 337 -16.11 -1.60 -14.61
CA GLY A 337 -17.12 -2.41 -15.27
C GLY A 337 -17.27 -2.09 -16.76
N VAL A 338 -17.16 -3.10 -17.61
CA VAL A 338 -17.47 -3.00 -19.03
C VAL A 338 -18.94 -3.34 -19.26
N ALA A 339 -19.71 -2.40 -19.82
CA ALA A 339 -21.14 -2.55 -20.07
C ALA A 339 -21.54 -1.94 -21.42
N PRO A 340 -22.63 -2.40 -22.03
CA PRO A 340 -23.20 -1.76 -23.21
C PRO A 340 -23.57 -0.28 -22.92
N ARG A 341 -22.98 0.66 -23.66
CA ARG A 341 -23.25 2.11 -23.52
C ARG A 341 -23.47 2.77 -24.89
N PRO A 342 -24.35 3.78 -24.99
CA PRO A 342 -24.47 4.55 -26.21
C PRO A 342 -23.19 5.37 -26.43
N VAL A 343 -22.66 5.29 -27.65
CA VAL A 343 -21.50 6.06 -28.10
C VAL A 343 -21.82 6.78 -29.39
N ALA A 344 -21.21 7.95 -29.58
CA ALA A 344 -21.26 8.66 -30.83
C ALA A 344 -20.26 8.03 -31.81
N VAL A 345 -20.72 7.56 -32.95
CA VAL A 345 -19.86 7.01 -34.01
C VAL A 345 -19.88 7.90 -35.23
N PRO A 346 -18.76 8.13 -35.92
CA PRO A 346 -18.73 8.90 -37.17
C PRO A 346 -19.64 8.26 -38.21
N THR A 347 -20.48 9.10 -38.85
CA THR A 347 -21.27 8.79 -40.05
C THR A 347 -20.93 9.81 -41.14
N GLY A 348 -21.29 9.57 -42.40
CA GLY A 348 -20.86 10.40 -43.52
C GLY A 348 -20.87 11.92 -43.28
N ASP A 349 -21.96 12.45 -42.75
CA ASP A 349 -22.16 13.91 -42.54
C ASP A 349 -22.20 14.32 -41.06
N GLY A 350 -21.81 13.44 -40.12
CA GLY A 350 -21.89 13.76 -38.69
C GLY A 350 -21.64 12.56 -37.77
N HIS A 351 -22.47 12.44 -36.73
CA HIS A 351 -22.37 11.36 -35.77
C HIS A 351 -23.71 10.62 -35.66
N GLY A 352 -23.65 9.29 -35.68
CA GLY A 352 -24.75 8.40 -35.29
C GLY A 352 -24.58 7.90 -33.86
N LEU A 353 -25.58 7.19 -33.34
CA LEU A 353 -25.52 6.50 -32.07
C LEU A 353 -25.34 5.00 -32.32
N ALA A 354 -24.41 4.39 -31.65
CA ALA A 354 -24.23 2.95 -31.57
C ALA A 354 -24.17 2.50 -30.11
N VAL A 355 -24.35 1.21 -29.85
CA VAL A 355 -24.19 0.64 -28.51
C VAL A 355 -22.91 -0.21 -28.52
N HIS A 356 -21.93 0.21 -27.72
CA HIS A 356 -20.64 -0.48 -27.61
C HIS A 356 -20.38 -0.98 -26.18
N PRO A 357 -19.57 -2.01 -25.98
CA PRO A 357 -19.05 -2.39 -24.67
C PRO A 357 -18.00 -1.36 -24.23
N VAL A 358 -18.38 -0.51 -23.28
CA VAL A 358 -17.55 0.61 -22.80
C VAL A 358 -17.26 0.41 -21.32
N GLY A 359 -16.02 0.67 -20.93
CA GLY A 359 -15.56 0.70 -19.54
C GLY A 359 -14.59 1.85 -19.32
N ASN A 360 -14.19 2.05 -18.08
CA ASN A 360 -13.19 3.04 -17.72
C ASN A 360 -11.90 2.38 -17.22
N LEU A 361 -10.79 3.07 -17.46
CA LEU A 361 -9.49 2.80 -16.82
C LEU A 361 -9.16 3.98 -15.92
N SER A 362 -8.80 3.68 -14.69
CA SER A 362 -8.43 4.66 -13.68
C SER A 362 -6.98 4.45 -13.29
N LEU A 363 -6.13 5.45 -13.45
CA LEU A 363 -4.70 5.43 -13.08
C LEU A 363 -4.49 6.32 -11.86
N SER A 364 -4.19 5.71 -10.70
CA SER A 364 -3.62 6.44 -9.56
C SER A 364 -2.11 6.47 -9.69
N PHE A 365 -1.50 7.65 -9.49
CA PHE A 365 -0.05 7.82 -9.60
C PHE A 365 0.50 8.80 -8.57
N ASP A 366 1.79 8.68 -8.29
CA ASP A 366 2.51 9.59 -7.40
C ASP A 366 3.00 10.81 -8.18
N HIS A 367 2.44 11.98 -7.88
CA HIS A 367 2.76 13.24 -8.57
C HIS A 367 4.20 13.71 -8.34
N ARG A 368 4.93 13.08 -7.40
CA ARG A 368 6.38 13.30 -7.23
C ARG A 368 7.20 12.62 -8.33
N ALA A 369 6.68 11.53 -8.94
CA ALA A 369 7.36 10.77 -9.97
C ALA A 369 7.18 11.38 -11.37
N PHE A 370 5.98 11.85 -11.68
CA PHE A 370 5.63 12.48 -12.97
C PHE A 370 4.33 13.28 -12.87
N ASP A 371 4.10 14.14 -13.87
CA ASP A 371 2.95 15.03 -13.94
C ASP A 371 1.74 14.38 -14.63
N GLY A 372 0.56 15.05 -14.50
CA GLY A 372 -0.69 14.62 -15.13
C GLY A 372 -0.63 14.51 -16.65
N ALA A 373 0.20 15.32 -17.33
CA ALA A 373 0.41 15.20 -18.77
C ALA A 373 1.05 13.87 -19.16
N TYR A 374 2.09 13.43 -18.41
CA TYR A 374 2.75 12.15 -18.62
C TYR A 374 1.81 10.97 -18.29
N ALA A 375 1.07 11.07 -17.17
CA ALA A 375 0.05 10.08 -16.79
C ALA A 375 -1.04 9.93 -17.86
N SER A 376 -1.54 11.06 -18.39
CA SER A 376 -2.55 11.06 -19.45
C SER A 376 -2.03 10.50 -20.76
N ALA A 377 -0.79 10.81 -21.14
CA ALA A 377 -0.17 10.25 -22.34
C ALA A 377 0.03 8.72 -22.23
N PHE A 378 0.46 8.24 -21.07
CA PHE A 378 0.55 6.80 -20.79
C PHE A 378 -0.82 6.12 -20.88
N LEU A 379 -1.81 6.63 -20.15
CA LEU A 379 -3.15 6.04 -20.14
C LEU A 379 -3.82 6.12 -21.53
N GLY A 380 -3.63 7.23 -22.25
CA GLY A 380 -4.07 7.39 -23.65
C GLY A 380 -3.44 6.35 -24.58
N ARG A 381 -2.17 6.00 -24.36
CA ARG A 381 -1.53 4.91 -25.12
C ARG A 381 -2.13 3.54 -24.82
N VAL A 382 -2.48 3.27 -23.56
CA VAL A 382 -3.19 2.03 -23.17
C VAL A 382 -4.54 1.96 -23.88
N VAL A 383 -5.32 3.05 -23.85
CA VAL A 383 -6.62 3.17 -24.54
C VAL A 383 -6.46 2.93 -26.04
N GLU A 384 -5.53 3.62 -26.68
CA GLU A 384 -5.24 3.48 -28.11
C GLU A 384 -4.95 2.01 -28.49
N LEU A 385 -4.11 1.32 -27.71
CA LEU A 385 -3.79 -0.09 -27.94
C LEU A 385 -5.04 -0.98 -27.83
N LEU A 386 -5.91 -0.75 -26.84
CA LEU A 386 -7.13 -1.51 -26.66
C LEU A 386 -8.13 -1.30 -27.81
N GLU A 387 -8.23 -0.08 -28.33
CA GLU A 387 -9.20 0.31 -29.35
C GLU A 387 -8.72 0.00 -30.77
N THR A 388 -7.39 0.00 -31.03
CA THR A 388 -6.88 -0.03 -32.41
C THR A 388 -6.11 -1.28 -32.78
N ARG A 389 -5.48 -1.97 -31.80
CA ARG A 389 -4.59 -3.12 -32.06
C ARG A 389 -5.33 -4.33 -32.66
N ASP A 390 -4.68 -5.04 -33.58
CA ASP A 390 -5.10 -6.38 -33.99
C ASP A 390 -4.63 -7.43 -32.97
N TRP A 391 -5.56 -7.81 -32.09
CA TRP A 391 -5.30 -8.77 -31.03
C TRP A 391 -5.28 -10.23 -31.48
N SER A 392 -5.71 -10.54 -32.72
CA SER A 392 -5.72 -11.90 -33.25
C SER A 392 -4.32 -12.50 -33.31
N GLN A 393 -3.31 -11.70 -33.62
CA GLN A 393 -1.91 -12.11 -33.71
C GLN A 393 -1.26 -12.47 -32.36
N GLU A 394 -1.88 -12.07 -31.26
CA GLU A 394 -1.38 -12.30 -29.89
C GLU A 394 -1.90 -13.61 -29.28
N LEU A 395 -2.92 -14.23 -29.90
CA LEU A 395 -3.62 -15.41 -29.39
C LEU A 395 -3.26 -16.71 -30.17
N GLY A 396 -2.44 -16.57 -31.20
CA GLY A 396 -1.95 -17.69 -32.04
C GLY A 396 -0.94 -18.61 -31.38
#